data_bf9ba335d17da1005a2558e73bb12f32
#
_entry.id   bf9ba335d17da1005a2558e73bb12f32
#
_cell.length_a   1.000
_cell.length_b   1.000
_cell.length_c   1.000
_cell.angle_alpha   90.00
_cell.angle_beta   90.00
_cell.angle_gamma   90.00
#
_symmetry.space_group_name_H-M   'P 1'
#
loop_
_entity.id
_entity.type
_entity.pdbx_description
1 polymer ?
#
loop_
_entity_poly.entity_id
_entity_poly.type
_entity_poly.pdbx_seq_one_letter_code
_entity_poly.pdbx_strand_id
1 'polypeptide(L)'
;MKDWLGLAVFILALCFLAFLLGSAVVTLKIFPYSYINSAFSAANELVQRSREGNKSQFHFINKARYEGEGVTVHDPAMAQPGITLVTSHWLTEGEYVSAIRLINLDGNVLHEWQIHPDEIWPVTPYDDYSAGKYNQPQNYVHGTHLLPNGDIVFNIEYLGLIRMNACSDILWKLPYRTHHSVDRDDDGNFWVAGLNWRENPVDGYVHMKPPFVDETMLKVSPDGDILDEVFFIKEMYKSGYADIFSDIKAIYDFTHMNDVEILDADMADAFSMFSAGDIMISLRHLSLVVIFDGKTREIKWHFRHPMIHQHDPDFEADGHIVIFDNQDDTTLDGSLFGHTRLLKVDPVTKQYEVLYPARKNQPLYTKEGGKHQLLPNGNRLITEAHPGRVLEVTPEGETVWNWIIGRTEGNTVAEVLEGTRYPSDYLNPENMNCAID
;
A
#
# COMPACT_ATOMS: atom_id res chain seq x y z
N MET A 1 31.58 -7.84 56.77
CA MET A 1 31.01 -6.62 56.13
C MET A 1 31.89 -6.12 54.96
N LYS A 2 33.23 -6.10 55.08
CA LYS A 2 34.12 -5.64 54.00
C LYS A 2 34.05 -6.54 52.72
N ASP A 3 33.97 -7.85 52.89
CA ASP A 3 33.97 -8.78 51.74
C ASP A 3 32.69 -8.71 50.89
N TRP A 4 31.56 -8.36 51.50
CA TRP A 4 30.28 -8.21 50.81
C TRP A 4 30.23 -6.97 49.90
N LEU A 5 30.86 -5.88 50.37
CA LEU A 5 30.97 -4.66 49.60
C LEU A 5 31.88 -4.84 48.36
N GLY A 6 32.99 -5.59 48.55
CA GLY A 6 33.90 -5.95 47.46
C GLY A 6 33.21 -6.80 46.37
N LEU A 7 32.45 -7.81 46.82
CA LEU A 7 31.67 -8.64 45.89
C LEU A 7 30.58 -7.86 45.16
N ALA A 8 29.87 -6.96 45.85
CA ALA A 8 28.86 -6.11 45.24
C ALA A 8 29.44 -5.17 44.16
N VAL A 9 30.59 -4.52 44.49
CA VAL A 9 31.28 -3.66 43.50
C VAL A 9 31.78 -4.47 42.29
N PHE A 10 32.30 -5.67 42.52
CA PHE A 10 32.74 -6.56 41.46
C PHE A 10 31.59 -6.96 40.51
N ILE A 11 30.42 -7.35 41.09
CA ILE A 11 29.23 -7.70 40.30
C ILE A 11 28.73 -6.49 39.51
N LEU A 12 28.68 -5.30 40.11
CA LEU A 12 28.29 -4.08 39.42
C LEU A 12 29.22 -3.73 38.24
N ALA A 13 30.53 -3.91 38.44
CA ALA A 13 31.52 -3.69 37.38
C ALA A 13 31.35 -4.68 36.23
N LEU A 14 31.08 -5.98 36.54
CA LEU A 14 30.79 -6.98 35.53
C LEU A 14 29.50 -6.65 34.72
N CYS A 15 28.43 -6.26 35.42
CA CYS A 15 27.18 -5.85 34.78
C CYS A 15 27.39 -4.64 33.88
N PHE A 16 28.19 -3.66 34.33
CA PHE A 16 28.51 -2.48 33.50
C PHE A 16 29.34 -2.82 32.28
N LEU A 17 30.34 -3.71 32.40
CA LEU A 17 31.12 -4.20 31.28
C LEU A 17 30.24 -4.99 30.28
N ALA A 18 29.35 -5.83 30.78
CA ALA A 18 28.39 -6.56 29.91
C ALA A 18 27.44 -5.61 29.19
N PHE A 19 26.99 -4.54 29.84
CA PHE A 19 26.16 -3.47 29.21
C PHE A 19 26.95 -2.74 28.14
N LEU A 20 28.19 -2.35 28.36
CA LEU A 20 29.03 -1.68 27.35
C LEU A 20 29.30 -2.60 26.17
N LEU A 21 29.60 -3.89 26.41
CA LEU A 21 29.78 -4.88 25.34
C LEU A 21 28.50 -5.07 24.53
N GLY A 22 27.36 -5.21 25.20
CA GLY A 22 26.05 -5.30 24.51
C GLY A 22 25.74 -4.05 23.68
N SER A 23 26.02 -2.86 24.21
CA SER A 23 25.87 -1.59 23.49
C SER A 23 26.80 -1.53 22.27
N ALA A 24 28.05 -1.97 22.39
CA ALA A 24 28.99 -2.04 21.27
C ALA A 24 28.52 -3.02 20.19
N VAL A 25 28.04 -4.20 20.57
CA VAL A 25 27.47 -5.20 19.63
C VAL A 25 26.32 -4.59 18.81
N VAL A 26 25.40 -3.88 19.48
CA VAL A 26 24.24 -3.28 18.81
C VAL A 26 24.66 -2.09 17.93
N THR A 27 25.54 -1.22 18.43
CA THR A 27 25.97 -0.01 17.69
C THR A 27 26.84 -0.35 16.50
N LEU A 28 27.75 -1.32 16.65
CA LEU A 28 28.68 -1.72 15.59
C LEU A 28 28.13 -2.84 14.70
N LYS A 29 26.95 -3.37 15.03
CA LYS A 29 26.29 -4.48 14.30
C LYS A 29 27.21 -5.71 14.10
N ILE A 30 28.06 -6.00 15.08
CA ILE A 30 28.96 -7.17 15.04
C ILE A 30 28.30 -8.41 15.67
N PHE A 31 28.86 -9.60 15.40
CA PHE A 31 28.37 -10.84 16.03
C PHE A 31 28.28 -10.70 17.56
N PRO A 32 27.16 -11.09 18.22
CA PRO A 32 25.96 -11.81 17.70
C PRO A 32 24.75 -10.89 17.40
N TYR A 33 24.94 -9.67 16.88
CA TYR A 33 23.87 -8.68 16.66
C TYR A 33 22.63 -9.24 15.94
N SER A 34 22.82 -10.02 14.87
CA SER A 34 21.69 -10.58 14.10
C SER A 34 20.80 -11.48 14.95
N TYR A 35 21.40 -12.31 15.81
CA TYR A 35 20.65 -13.19 16.72
C TYR A 35 19.93 -12.40 17.82
N ILE A 36 20.58 -11.36 18.35
CA ILE A 36 19.97 -10.48 19.35
C ILE A 36 18.78 -9.75 18.73
N ASN A 37 18.95 -9.20 17.53
CA ASN A 37 17.90 -8.46 16.84
C ASN A 37 16.72 -9.38 16.49
N SER A 38 16.97 -10.57 15.95
CA SER A 38 15.92 -11.55 15.67
C SER A 38 15.17 -11.99 16.95
N ALA A 39 15.89 -12.19 18.05
CA ALA A 39 15.27 -12.52 19.34
C ALA A 39 14.42 -11.35 19.90
N PHE A 40 14.89 -10.11 19.74
CA PHE A 40 14.12 -8.92 20.11
C PHE A 40 12.88 -8.73 19.24
N SER A 41 12.99 -8.93 17.93
CA SER A 41 11.84 -8.85 17.02
C SER A 41 10.80 -9.92 17.35
N ALA A 42 11.23 -11.17 17.56
CA ALA A 42 10.33 -12.25 17.98
C ALA A 42 9.70 -12.00 19.36
N ALA A 43 10.47 -11.45 20.32
CA ALA A 43 9.95 -11.10 21.64
C ALA A 43 8.96 -9.93 21.57
N ASN A 44 9.22 -8.91 20.76
CA ASN A 44 8.29 -7.81 20.53
C ASN A 44 7.01 -8.28 19.87
N GLU A 45 7.13 -9.16 18.88
CA GLU A 45 5.97 -9.78 18.24
C GLU A 45 5.12 -10.59 19.24
N LEU A 46 5.76 -11.38 20.09
CA LEU A 46 5.09 -12.10 21.17
C LEU A 46 4.44 -11.17 22.20
N VAL A 47 5.11 -10.08 22.57
CA VAL A 47 4.57 -9.08 23.50
C VAL A 47 3.42 -8.31 22.87
N GLN A 48 3.52 -7.97 21.58
CA GLN A 48 2.41 -7.36 20.84
C GLN A 48 1.23 -8.34 20.75
N ARG A 49 1.44 -9.57 20.34
CA ARG A 49 0.41 -10.63 20.36
C ARG A 49 -0.22 -10.83 21.74
N SER A 50 0.58 -10.75 22.82
CA SER A 50 0.08 -10.86 24.20
C SER A 50 -0.68 -9.64 24.70
N ARG A 51 -0.31 -8.43 24.25
CA ARG A 51 -1.00 -7.18 24.62
C ARG A 51 -2.30 -6.97 23.84
N GLU A 52 -2.38 -7.54 22.68
CA GLU A 52 -3.48 -7.37 21.74
C GLU A 52 -4.61 -8.41 21.93
N GLY A 53 -4.60 -9.10 23.06
CA GLY A 53 -5.57 -10.11 23.53
C GLY A 53 -6.67 -10.46 22.52
N ASN A 54 -6.62 -11.62 21.85
CA ASN A 54 -7.50 -12.08 20.79
C ASN A 54 -7.52 -11.16 19.54
N LYS A 55 -6.37 -10.85 18.94
CA LYS A 55 -6.39 -10.41 17.55
C LYS A 55 -6.95 -11.53 16.70
N SER A 56 -7.79 -11.15 15.76
CA SER A 56 -8.21 -12.03 14.69
C SER A 56 -6.97 -12.71 14.09
N GLN A 57 -7.11 -13.93 13.72
CA GLN A 57 -6.07 -14.74 13.06
C GLN A 57 -5.56 -14.07 11.78
N PHE A 58 -6.25 -13.06 11.30
CA PHE A 58 -6.07 -12.40 10.02
C PHE A 58 -5.62 -10.94 10.24
N HIS A 59 -4.54 -10.54 9.56
CA HIS A 59 -3.95 -9.20 9.65
C HIS A 59 -4.88 -8.10 9.11
N PHE A 60 -5.78 -8.45 8.18
CA PHE A 60 -6.74 -7.55 7.56
C PHE A 60 -7.99 -7.28 8.42
N ILE A 61 -8.09 -7.85 9.62
CA ILE A 61 -9.21 -7.60 10.54
C ILE A 61 -8.81 -6.59 11.61
N ASN A 62 -9.53 -5.50 11.65
CA ASN A 62 -9.26 -4.36 12.51
C ASN A 62 -10.43 -4.10 13.47
N LYS A 63 -10.16 -3.35 14.55
CA LYS A 63 -11.21 -2.89 15.45
C LYS A 63 -12.10 -1.88 14.73
N ALA A 64 -13.44 -2.09 14.78
CA ALA A 64 -14.39 -1.13 14.26
C ALA A 64 -14.26 0.22 14.99
N ARG A 65 -14.12 1.29 14.24
CA ARG A 65 -13.97 2.66 14.75
C ARG A 65 -15.26 3.44 14.65
N TYR A 66 -16.06 3.18 13.63
CA TYR A 66 -17.25 3.95 13.30
C TYR A 66 -18.52 3.19 13.65
N GLU A 67 -19.59 3.95 13.97
CA GLU A 67 -20.91 3.40 14.14
C GLU A 67 -21.62 3.22 12.78
N GLY A 68 -22.48 2.21 12.68
CA GLY A 68 -23.20 1.89 11.44
C GLY A 68 -22.43 1.01 10.48
N GLU A 69 -23.10 0.68 9.37
CA GLU A 69 -22.59 -0.08 8.23
C GLU A 69 -23.34 0.31 6.96
N GLY A 70 -22.78 0.02 5.79
CA GLY A 70 -23.33 0.49 4.51
C GLY A 70 -23.22 2.01 4.37
N VAL A 71 -24.11 2.61 3.60
CA VAL A 71 -24.13 4.07 3.39
C VAL A 71 -24.75 4.76 4.59
N THR A 72 -23.98 5.56 5.29
CA THR A 72 -24.40 6.28 6.51
C THR A 72 -24.59 7.77 6.28
N VAL A 73 -24.01 8.32 5.19
CA VAL A 73 -24.24 9.69 4.71
C VAL A 73 -24.43 9.63 3.20
N HIS A 74 -25.44 10.30 2.68
CA HIS A 74 -25.63 10.48 1.23
C HIS A 74 -26.39 11.77 0.98
N ASP A 75 -25.69 12.75 0.45
CA ASP A 75 -26.29 13.96 -0.12
C ASP A 75 -26.28 13.87 -1.66
N PRO A 76 -27.41 13.51 -2.29
CA PRO A 76 -27.47 13.27 -3.72
C PRO A 76 -27.30 14.56 -4.56
N ALA A 77 -27.36 15.74 -3.93
CA ALA A 77 -27.13 17.01 -4.62
C ALA A 77 -25.65 17.36 -4.71
N MET A 78 -24.83 16.80 -3.82
CA MET A 78 -23.40 17.14 -3.70
C MET A 78 -22.46 15.96 -4.00
N ALA A 79 -22.93 14.73 -3.81
CA ALA A 79 -22.12 13.55 -4.10
C ALA A 79 -21.97 13.33 -5.62
N GLN A 80 -20.77 12.94 -6.06
CA GLN A 80 -20.48 12.61 -7.45
C GLN A 80 -21.27 11.37 -7.88
N PRO A 81 -22.15 11.45 -8.89
CA PRO A 81 -22.81 10.28 -9.42
C PRO A 81 -21.81 9.24 -9.96
N GLY A 82 -22.09 7.96 -9.72
CA GLY A 82 -21.20 6.90 -10.19
C GLY A 82 -21.44 5.57 -9.52
N ILE A 83 -20.56 4.62 -9.85
CA ILE A 83 -20.43 3.32 -9.20
C ILE A 83 -19.07 3.28 -8.51
N THR A 84 -19.00 2.66 -7.32
CA THR A 84 -17.74 2.59 -6.58
C THR A 84 -17.25 1.15 -6.56
N LEU A 85 -16.03 0.94 -7.02
CA LEU A 85 -15.31 -0.31 -6.83
C LEU A 85 -14.74 -0.32 -5.43
N VAL A 86 -14.94 -1.41 -4.69
CA VAL A 86 -14.36 -1.62 -3.35
C VAL A 86 -13.75 -3.02 -3.27
N THR A 87 -12.54 -3.11 -2.73
CA THR A 87 -11.84 -4.36 -2.50
C THR A 87 -11.65 -4.60 -1.02
N SER A 88 -12.03 -5.76 -0.53
CA SER A 88 -11.93 -6.13 0.88
C SER A 88 -12.08 -7.65 1.07
N HIS A 89 -12.24 -8.05 2.34
CA HIS A 89 -12.63 -9.39 2.74
C HIS A 89 -14.03 -9.35 3.35
N TRP A 90 -14.87 -10.27 2.94
CA TRP A 90 -16.21 -10.44 3.51
C TRP A 90 -16.35 -11.78 4.20
N LEU A 91 -17.03 -11.78 5.34
CA LEU A 91 -17.35 -13.01 6.05
C LEU A 91 -18.55 -13.69 5.34
N THR A 92 -18.28 -14.80 4.66
CA THR A 92 -19.26 -15.58 3.91
C THR A 92 -19.26 -17.00 4.44
N GLU A 93 -20.40 -17.48 4.94
CA GLU A 93 -20.56 -18.84 5.50
C GLU A 93 -19.55 -19.22 6.60
N GLY A 94 -19.04 -18.20 7.33
CA GLY A 94 -18.07 -18.38 8.42
C GLY A 94 -16.60 -18.34 7.99
N GLU A 95 -16.32 -18.09 6.72
CA GLU A 95 -14.98 -17.92 6.17
C GLU A 95 -14.80 -16.52 5.59
N TYR A 96 -13.56 -16.00 5.65
CA TYR A 96 -13.23 -14.72 5.01
C TYR A 96 -12.84 -14.96 3.55
N VAL A 97 -13.64 -14.38 2.65
CA VAL A 97 -13.40 -14.44 1.21
C VAL A 97 -12.98 -13.06 0.72
N SER A 98 -11.85 -13.00 0.03
CA SER A 98 -11.47 -11.78 -0.70
C SER A 98 -12.44 -11.58 -1.84
N ALA A 99 -12.91 -10.34 -2.00
CA ALA A 99 -13.74 -10.01 -3.13
C ALA A 99 -13.51 -8.57 -3.61
N ILE A 100 -13.91 -8.33 -4.84
CA ILE A 100 -13.97 -7.02 -5.47
C ILE A 100 -15.44 -6.78 -5.77
N ARG A 101 -15.99 -5.67 -5.28
CA ARG A 101 -17.41 -5.34 -5.45
C ARG A 101 -17.58 -4.01 -6.15
N LEU A 102 -18.59 -3.94 -7.01
CA LEU A 102 -19.14 -2.69 -7.49
C LEU A 102 -20.39 -2.36 -6.69
N ILE A 103 -20.44 -1.19 -6.09
CA ILE A 103 -21.59 -0.71 -5.33
C ILE A 103 -22.12 0.59 -5.93
N ASN A 104 -23.42 0.81 -5.83
CA ASN A 104 -24.02 2.09 -6.15
C ASN A 104 -23.94 3.07 -4.96
N LEU A 105 -24.41 4.30 -5.15
CA LEU A 105 -24.41 5.32 -4.08
C LEU A 105 -25.31 4.97 -2.88
N ASP A 106 -26.25 4.04 -3.04
CA ASP A 106 -27.06 3.54 -1.94
C ASP A 106 -26.40 2.36 -1.19
N GLY A 107 -25.19 1.92 -1.67
CA GLY A 107 -24.45 0.82 -1.09
C GLY A 107 -24.89 -0.57 -1.56
N ASN A 108 -25.82 -0.64 -2.52
CA ASN A 108 -26.25 -1.92 -3.09
C ASN A 108 -25.14 -2.49 -3.97
N VAL A 109 -24.82 -3.76 -3.81
CA VAL A 109 -23.87 -4.48 -4.66
C VAL A 109 -24.50 -4.67 -6.04
N LEU A 110 -23.83 -4.15 -7.06
CA LEU A 110 -24.21 -4.28 -8.47
C LEU A 110 -23.52 -5.48 -9.10
N HIS A 111 -22.31 -5.77 -8.68
CA HIS A 111 -21.50 -6.89 -9.18
C HIS A 111 -20.44 -7.30 -8.14
N GLU A 112 -20.04 -8.57 -8.16
CA GLU A 112 -19.03 -9.13 -7.26
C GLU A 112 -18.15 -10.15 -7.98
N TRP A 113 -16.85 -10.02 -7.81
CA TRP A 113 -15.87 -11.04 -8.13
C TRP A 113 -15.33 -11.62 -6.80
N GLN A 114 -15.62 -12.89 -6.54
CA GLN A 114 -15.02 -13.60 -5.42
C GLN A 114 -13.67 -14.16 -5.84
N ILE A 115 -12.65 -13.92 -5.04
CA ILE A 115 -11.29 -14.29 -5.37
C ILE A 115 -10.87 -15.46 -4.47
N HIS A 116 -10.58 -16.59 -5.10
CA HIS A 116 -10.13 -17.82 -4.45
C HIS A 116 -8.68 -18.11 -4.89
N PRO A 117 -7.66 -17.65 -4.14
CA PRO A 117 -6.25 -17.80 -4.54
C PRO A 117 -5.83 -19.25 -4.80
N ASP A 118 -6.36 -20.19 -4.01
CA ASP A 118 -6.07 -21.63 -4.14
C ASP A 118 -6.63 -22.23 -5.43
N GLU A 119 -7.70 -21.66 -5.99
CA GLU A 119 -8.23 -22.08 -7.29
C GLU A 119 -7.43 -21.48 -8.44
N ILE A 120 -6.95 -20.23 -8.27
CA ILE A 120 -6.12 -19.53 -9.26
C ILE A 120 -4.74 -20.17 -9.33
N TRP A 121 -4.11 -20.45 -8.19
CA TRP A 121 -2.83 -21.14 -8.05
C TRP A 121 -2.92 -22.27 -7.03
N PRO A 122 -3.37 -23.47 -7.46
CA PRO A 122 -3.43 -24.65 -6.58
C PRO A 122 -2.07 -25.05 -6.00
N VAL A 123 -0.99 -24.63 -6.65
CA VAL A 123 0.40 -24.74 -6.18
C VAL A 123 1.08 -23.42 -6.39
N THR A 124 1.82 -22.95 -5.37
CA THR A 124 2.61 -21.71 -5.51
C THR A 124 3.56 -21.83 -6.70
N PRO A 125 3.67 -20.77 -7.54
CA PRO A 125 4.58 -20.79 -8.68
C PRO A 125 6.05 -20.59 -8.28
N TYR A 126 6.37 -20.50 -6.98
CA TYR A 126 7.69 -20.20 -6.46
C TYR A 126 8.23 -21.35 -5.61
N ASP A 127 9.53 -21.64 -5.71
CA ASP A 127 10.24 -22.70 -4.99
C ASP A 127 11.33 -22.20 -4.04
N ASP A 128 11.54 -20.87 -3.94
CA ASP A 128 12.53 -20.26 -3.06
C ASP A 128 12.00 -20.10 -1.63
N TYR A 129 11.97 -21.19 -0.89
CA TYR A 129 11.46 -21.25 0.49
C TYR A 129 12.09 -20.24 1.46
N SER A 130 13.27 -19.72 1.15
CA SER A 130 13.95 -18.68 1.92
C SER A 130 13.22 -17.34 1.89
N ALA A 131 12.39 -17.06 0.89
CA ALA A 131 11.58 -15.85 0.78
C ALA A 131 10.46 -15.77 1.84
N GLY A 132 10.22 -16.82 2.63
CA GLY A 132 9.30 -16.80 3.78
C GLY A 132 7.88 -16.36 3.40
N LYS A 133 7.43 -15.23 3.95
CA LYS A 133 6.09 -14.70 3.71
C LYS A 133 5.79 -14.42 2.23
N TYR A 134 6.80 -14.14 1.42
CA TYR A 134 6.65 -13.86 -0.01
C TYR A 134 6.42 -15.12 -0.86
N ASN A 135 6.43 -16.30 -0.25
CA ASN A 135 6.15 -17.59 -0.89
C ASN A 135 4.82 -18.22 -0.45
N GLN A 136 4.14 -17.60 0.49
CA GLN A 136 2.86 -18.13 0.95
C GLN A 136 1.75 -17.42 0.17
N PRO A 137 0.82 -18.14 -0.45
CA PRO A 137 -0.39 -17.54 -1.00
C PRO A 137 -1.06 -16.74 0.11
N GLN A 138 -1.07 -15.42 -0.04
CA GLN A 138 -1.84 -14.57 0.85
C GLN A 138 -3.20 -14.40 0.20
N ASN A 139 -4.25 -14.63 0.96
CA ASN A 139 -5.60 -14.31 0.51
C ASN A 139 -5.83 -12.79 0.63
N TYR A 140 -5.04 -12.02 -0.16
CA TYR A 140 -5.00 -10.57 -0.06
C TYR A 140 -4.96 -9.94 -1.44
N VAL A 141 -6.10 -9.42 -1.88
CA VAL A 141 -6.22 -8.70 -3.15
C VAL A 141 -5.90 -7.25 -2.90
N HIS A 142 -4.80 -6.77 -3.51
CA HIS A 142 -4.31 -5.42 -3.29
C HIS A 142 -3.98 -4.75 -4.63
N GLY A 143 -4.64 -3.62 -4.90
CA GLY A 143 -4.59 -2.93 -6.19
C GLY A 143 -5.47 -3.61 -7.25
N THR A 144 -6.43 -2.86 -7.72
CA THR A 144 -7.43 -3.33 -8.69
C THR A 144 -7.68 -2.24 -9.72
N HIS A 145 -7.68 -2.61 -10.99
CA HIS A 145 -8.05 -1.73 -12.09
C HIS A 145 -9.25 -2.32 -12.86
N LEU A 146 -10.34 -1.56 -12.93
CA LEU A 146 -11.54 -1.94 -13.67
C LEU A 146 -11.43 -1.41 -15.11
N LEU A 147 -11.73 -2.26 -16.07
CA LEU A 147 -11.76 -1.88 -17.49
C LEU A 147 -13.20 -1.62 -17.97
N PRO A 148 -13.40 -0.76 -18.99
CA PRO A 148 -14.75 -0.44 -19.50
C PRO A 148 -15.54 -1.63 -20.03
N ASN A 149 -14.86 -2.71 -20.41
CA ASN A 149 -15.50 -3.95 -20.86
C ASN A 149 -15.94 -4.88 -19.70
N GLY A 150 -15.73 -4.45 -18.46
CA GLY A 150 -16.06 -5.24 -17.26
C GLY A 150 -14.97 -6.21 -16.79
N ASP A 151 -13.82 -6.26 -17.47
CA ASP A 151 -12.68 -7.01 -16.95
C ASP A 151 -12.05 -6.25 -15.77
N ILE A 152 -11.43 -7.00 -14.86
CA ILE A 152 -10.61 -6.48 -13.79
C ILE A 152 -9.18 -7.00 -13.90
N VAL A 153 -8.21 -6.13 -13.57
CA VAL A 153 -6.81 -6.52 -13.39
C VAL A 153 -6.44 -6.24 -11.95
N PHE A 154 -5.93 -7.23 -11.25
CA PHE A 154 -5.66 -7.13 -9.82
C PHE A 154 -4.47 -7.99 -9.38
N ASN A 155 -3.87 -7.61 -8.26
CA ASN A 155 -2.85 -8.40 -7.61
C ASN A 155 -3.45 -9.33 -6.55
N ILE A 156 -3.00 -10.58 -6.51
CA ILE A 156 -2.94 -11.33 -5.25
C ILE A 156 -1.54 -11.10 -4.71
N GLU A 157 -1.44 -10.41 -3.58
CA GLU A 157 -0.18 -9.88 -3.06
C GLU A 157 0.91 -10.95 -2.95
N TYR A 158 2.06 -10.68 -3.58
CA TYR A 158 3.23 -11.56 -3.70
C TYR A 158 2.99 -12.89 -4.42
N LEU A 159 1.82 -13.08 -5.00
CA LEU A 159 1.50 -14.30 -5.76
C LEU A 159 1.45 -14.03 -7.27
N GLY A 160 0.78 -12.96 -7.69
CA GLY A 160 0.78 -12.59 -9.09
C GLY A 160 -0.28 -11.59 -9.51
N LEU A 161 -0.15 -11.14 -10.76
CA LEU A 161 -1.13 -10.27 -11.44
C LEU A 161 -2.10 -11.13 -12.25
N ILE A 162 -3.38 -10.81 -12.15
CA ILE A 162 -4.46 -11.56 -12.79
C ILE A 162 -5.32 -10.60 -13.59
N ARG A 163 -5.76 -11.01 -14.80
CA ARG A 163 -6.90 -10.41 -15.49
C ARG A 163 -8.05 -11.40 -15.51
N MET A 164 -9.21 -10.93 -15.08
CA MET A 164 -10.43 -11.71 -14.98
C MET A 164 -11.56 -10.95 -15.63
N ASN A 165 -12.45 -11.65 -16.35
CA ASN A 165 -13.61 -11.01 -16.95
C ASN A 165 -14.75 -10.79 -15.93
N ALA A 166 -15.83 -10.14 -16.38
CA ALA A 166 -17.01 -9.90 -15.53
C ALA A 166 -17.64 -11.18 -14.99
N CYS A 167 -17.44 -12.33 -15.64
CA CYS A 167 -17.99 -13.62 -15.24
C CYS A 167 -17.03 -14.46 -14.40
N SER A 168 -15.99 -13.85 -13.87
CA SER A 168 -14.96 -14.50 -13.06
C SER A 168 -14.10 -15.54 -13.79
N ASP A 169 -14.11 -15.53 -15.15
CA ASP A 169 -13.17 -16.35 -15.92
C ASP A 169 -11.81 -15.69 -15.93
N ILE A 170 -10.77 -16.46 -15.64
CA ILE A 170 -9.39 -15.99 -15.72
C ILE A 170 -8.98 -15.89 -17.19
N LEU A 171 -8.70 -14.68 -17.67
CA LEU A 171 -8.21 -14.44 -19.02
C LEU A 171 -6.72 -14.73 -19.12
N TRP A 172 -5.95 -14.24 -18.14
CA TRP A 172 -4.55 -14.59 -17.97
C TRP A 172 -4.11 -14.39 -16.52
N LYS A 173 -3.01 -15.01 -16.15
CA LYS A 173 -2.34 -14.84 -14.86
C LYS A 173 -0.83 -14.79 -15.05
N LEU A 174 -0.18 -13.79 -14.46
CA LEU A 174 1.25 -13.58 -14.51
C LEU A 174 1.88 -14.02 -13.18
N PRO A 175 2.66 -15.10 -13.13
CA PRO A 175 3.32 -15.59 -11.92
C PRO A 175 4.58 -14.76 -11.64
N TYR A 176 4.39 -13.52 -11.23
CA TYR A 176 5.41 -12.61 -10.73
C TYR A 176 4.95 -12.06 -9.38
N ARG A 177 5.83 -11.94 -8.39
CA ARG A 177 5.45 -11.41 -7.07
C ARG A 177 5.05 -9.93 -7.15
N THR A 178 3.92 -9.68 -7.79
CA THR A 178 3.33 -8.34 -7.89
C THR A 178 2.58 -7.99 -6.60
N HIS A 179 2.42 -6.71 -6.34
CA HIS A 179 1.75 -6.21 -5.13
C HIS A 179 1.30 -4.76 -5.29
N HIS A 180 0.43 -4.30 -4.39
CA HIS A 180 -0.08 -2.92 -4.28
C HIS A 180 -0.76 -2.43 -5.56
N SER A 181 -0.56 -1.19 -5.98
CA SER A 181 -1.30 -0.54 -7.06
C SER A 181 -1.16 -1.24 -8.42
N VAL A 182 -2.18 -1.06 -9.25
CA VAL A 182 -2.18 -1.38 -10.67
C VAL A 182 -2.64 -0.13 -11.39
N ASP A 183 -1.74 0.51 -12.10
CA ASP A 183 -2.04 1.67 -12.95
C ASP A 183 -2.05 1.28 -14.44
N ARG A 184 -2.62 2.13 -15.29
CA ARG A 184 -2.78 1.85 -16.70
C ARG A 184 -2.39 3.05 -17.55
N ASP A 185 -1.36 2.88 -18.41
CA ASP A 185 -0.90 3.95 -19.30
C ASP A 185 -1.82 4.20 -20.50
N ASP A 186 -1.59 5.30 -21.22
CA ASP A 186 -2.32 5.71 -22.42
C ASP A 186 -2.32 4.67 -23.55
N ASP A 187 -1.28 3.82 -23.61
CA ASP A 187 -1.19 2.71 -24.58
C ASP A 187 -2.01 1.48 -24.13
N GLY A 188 -2.60 1.53 -22.95
CA GLY A 188 -3.41 0.47 -22.35
C GLY A 188 -2.62 -0.61 -21.63
N ASN A 189 -1.32 -0.46 -21.41
CA ASN A 189 -0.52 -1.39 -20.63
C ASN A 189 -0.68 -1.12 -19.14
N PHE A 190 -0.46 -2.15 -18.34
CA PHE A 190 -0.53 -2.05 -16.88
C PHE A 190 0.85 -1.82 -16.29
N TRP A 191 0.90 -0.94 -15.31
CA TRP A 191 2.08 -0.72 -14.48
C TRP A 191 1.81 -1.21 -13.07
N VAL A 192 2.74 -1.97 -12.52
CA VAL A 192 2.56 -2.62 -11.23
C VAL A 192 3.89 -2.79 -10.52
N ALA A 193 3.86 -2.70 -9.19
CA ALA A 193 4.99 -3.05 -8.36
C ALA A 193 5.20 -4.57 -8.35
N GLY A 194 6.47 -4.98 -8.39
CA GLY A 194 6.85 -6.37 -8.27
C GLY A 194 8.14 -6.50 -7.45
N LEU A 195 8.45 -7.72 -7.03
CA LEU A 195 9.66 -7.95 -6.26
C LEU A 195 10.40 -9.24 -6.63
N ASN A 196 11.72 -9.18 -6.45
CA ASN A 196 12.63 -10.32 -6.53
C ASN A 196 13.32 -10.54 -5.17
N TRP A 197 13.35 -11.77 -4.71
CA TRP A 197 14.12 -12.12 -3.53
C TRP A 197 15.59 -12.34 -3.87
N ARG A 198 16.49 -11.57 -3.23
CA ARG A 198 17.94 -11.64 -3.45
C ARG A 198 18.63 -12.33 -2.28
N GLU A 199 19.14 -13.52 -2.49
CA GLU A 199 19.96 -14.26 -1.50
C GLU A 199 21.44 -13.93 -1.58
N ASN A 200 21.89 -13.38 -2.69
CA ASN A 200 23.28 -13.07 -2.98
C ASN A 200 23.46 -11.56 -3.18
N PRO A 201 24.67 -11.03 -2.93
CA PRO A 201 24.98 -9.65 -3.23
C PRO A 201 24.74 -9.32 -4.71
N VAL A 202 24.23 -8.12 -4.97
CA VAL A 202 24.06 -7.59 -6.32
C VAL A 202 25.17 -6.57 -6.56
N ASP A 203 25.87 -6.72 -7.68
CA ASP A 203 26.97 -5.79 -8.04
C ASP A 203 26.45 -4.37 -8.18
N GLY A 204 27.12 -3.44 -7.51
CA GLY A 204 26.75 -2.04 -7.48
C GLY A 204 25.80 -1.64 -6.33
N TYR A 205 25.20 -2.56 -5.60
CA TYR A 205 24.31 -2.28 -4.47
C TYR A 205 25.11 -2.19 -3.15
N VAL A 206 25.90 -1.14 -3.00
CA VAL A 206 26.97 -1.03 -1.98
C VAL A 206 26.47 -1.14 -0.53
N HIS A 207 25.24 -0.67 -0.28
CA HIS A 207 24.68 -0.63 1.09
C HIS A 207 23.71 -1.78 1.40
N MET A 208 23.33 -2.55 0.39
CA MET A 208 22.34 -3.61 0.53
C MET A 208 23.00 -4.96 0.81
N LYS A 209 22.65 -5.56 1.92
CA LYS A 209 23.16 -6.87 2.33
C LYS A 209 22.07 -7.93 2.20
N PRO A 210 22.33 -9.01 1.45
CA PRO A 210 21.35 -10.10 1.34
C PRO A 210 21.12 -10.82 2.67
N PRO A 211 19.96 -11.48 2.84
CA PRO A 211 18.87 -11.48 1.85
C PRO A 211 18.07 -10.18 1.87
N PHE A 212 17.55 -9.75 0.70
CA PHE A 212 16.70 -8.54 0.60
C PHE A 212 15.70 -8.64 -0.57
N VAL A 213 14.69 -7.79 -0.49
CA VAL A 213 13.72 -7.55 -1.54
C VAL A 213 14.30 -6.52 -2.52
N ASP A 214 14.41 -6.90 -3.79
CA ASP A 214 14.80 -6.03 -4.90
C ASP A 214 13.52 -5.76 -5.71
N GLU A 215 12.87 -4.65 -5.41
CA GLU A 215 11.59 -4.30 -6.03
C GLU A 215 11.77 -3.77 -7.44
N THR A 216 10.75 -3.97 -8.25
CA THR A 216 10.71 -3.62 -9.67
C THR A 216 9.44 -2.86 -10.00
N MET A 217 9.49 -2.00 -11.02
CA MET A 217 8.33 -1.51 -11.73
C MET A 217 8.17 -2.39 -12.98
N LEU A 218 7.03 -3.05 -13.13
CA LEU A 218 6.71 -3.87 -14.29
C LEU A 218 5.76 -3.12 -15.21
N LYS A 219 6.06 -3.15 -16.52
CA LYS A 219 5.10 -2.81 -17.58
C LYS A 219 4.57 -4.11 -18.18
N VAL A 220 3.26 -4.33 -18.12
CA VAL A 220 2.60 -5.54 -18.56
C VAL A 220 1.60 -5.22 -19.67
N SER A 221 1.63 -5.96 -20.75
CA SER A 221 0.69 -5.78 -21.87
C SER A 221 -0.75 -6.13 -21.47
N PRO A 222 -1.76 -5.70 -22.25
CA PRO A 222 -3.13 -6.15 -22.04
C PRO A 222 -3.31 -7.67 -22.10
N ASP A 223 -2.39 -8.39 -22.73
CA ASP A 223 -2.40 -9.85 -22.88
C ASP A 223 -1.60 -10.58 -21.78
N GLY A 224 -1.01 -9.85 -20.83
CA GLY A 224 -0.29 -10.40 -19.68
C GLY A 224 1.22 -10.62 -19.90
N ASP A 225 1.80 -10.15 -21.00
CA ASP A 225 3.23 -10.25 -21.27
C ASP A 225 4.00 -9.11 -20.59
N ILE A 226 5.12 -9.41 -19.96
CA ILE A 226 6.04 -8.39 -19.44
C ILE A 226 6.72 -7.68 -20.59
N LEU A 227 6.46 -6.39 -20.75
CA LEU A 227 7.06 -5.53 -21.77
C LEU A 227 8.33 -4.85 -21.26
N ASP A 228 8.38 -4.50 -19.97
CA ASP A 228 9.53 -3.88 -19.32
C ASP A 228 9.60 -4.28 -17.84
N GLU A 229 10.82 -4.38 -17.32
CA GLU A 229 11.11 -4.70 -15.92
C GLU A 229 12.22 -3.77 -15.44
N VAL A 230 11.84 -2.78 -14.62
CA VAL A 230 12.75 -1.74 -14.15
C VAL A 230 13.14 -1.96 -12.69
N PHE A 231 14.38 -2.33 -12.43
CA PHE A 231 14.95 -2.41 -11.08
C PHE A 231 15.26 -1.00 -10.59
N PHE A 232 14.30 -0.35 -9.97
CA PHE A 232 14.42 1.08 -9.63
C PHE A 232 15.54 1.37 -8.64
N ILE A 233 15.88 0.45 -7.75
CA ILE A 233 17.04 0.57 -6.85
C ILE A 233 18.32 0.81 -7.66
N LYS A 234 18.51 0.05 -8.74
CA LYS A 234 19.64 0.23 -9.66
C LYS A 234 19.63 1.61 -10.31
N GLU A 235 18.46 2.08 -10.73
CA GLU A 235 18.32 3.41 -11.34
C GLU A 235 18.55 4.53 -10.31
N MET A 236 18.15 4.34 -9.07
CA MET A 236 18.49 5.26 -7.97
C MET A 236 20.00 5.34 -7.74
N TYR A 237 20.71 4.21 -7.73
CA TYR A 237 22.16 4.21 -7.62
C TYR A 237 22.84 4.96 -8.79
N LYS A 238 22.40 4.73 -10.03
CA LYS A 238 22.89 5.42 -11.22
C LYS A 238 22.64 6.94 -11.17
N SER A 239 21.51 7.35 -10.61
CA SER A 239 21.11 8.75 -10.46
C SER A 239 21.77 9.43 -9.25
N GLY A 240 22.67 8.74 -8.52
CA GLY A 240 23.43 9.32 -7.41
C GLY A 240 22.72 9.28 -6.04
N TYR A 241 21.65 8.53 -5.89
CA TYR A 241 20.85 8.41 -4.65
C TYR A 241 21.28 7.24 -3.75
N ALA A 242 22.52 6.76 -3.89
CA ALA A 242 23.02 5.62 -3.12
C ALA A 242 23.03 5.85 -1.59
N ASP A 243 23.18 7.10 -1.16
CA ASP A 243 23.20 7.49 0.25
C ASP A 243 21.85 7.24 0.97
N ILE A 244 20.73 7.29 0.25
CA ILE A 244 19.42 6.98 0.80
C ILE A 244 19.39 5.57 1.41
N PHE A 245 20.14 4.63 0.84
CA PHE A 245 20.22 3.26 1.32
C PHE A 245 21.24 3.05 2.45
N SER A 246 22.08 4.05 2.78
CA SER A 246 23.13 3.93 3.81
C SER A 246 22.59 3.82 5.24
N ASP A 247 21.45 4.45 5.51
CA ASP A 247 20.85 4.55 6.83
C ASP A 247 19.68 3.59 7.07
N ILE A 248 19.42 2.69 6.12
CA ILE A 248 18.30 1.76 6.19
C ILE A 248 18.50 0.78 7.35
N LYS A 249 17.50 0.72 8.23
CA LYS A 249 17.45 -0.18 9.39
C LYS A 249 16.63 -1.44 9.16
N ALA A 250 15.81 -1.48 8.11
CA ALA A 250 15.03 -2.64 7.74
C ALA A 250 15.93 -3.81 7.33
N ILE A 251 15.51 -5.07 7.61
CA ILE A 251 16.38 -6.22 7.42
C ILE A 251 16.22 -6.80 6.01
N TYR A 252 15.03 -6.75 5.42
CA TYR A 252 14.75 -7.41 4.14
C TYR A 252 14.02 -6.51 3.14
N ASP A 253 12.99 -5.81 3.56
CA ASP A 253 12.14 -4.94 2.78
C ASP A 253 12.51 -3.50 3.05
N PHE A 254 13.44 -2.98 2.25
CA PHE A 254 14.05 -1.66 2.50
C PHE A 254 13.18 -0.51 2.03
N THR A 255 12.43 -0.71 0.98
CA THR A 255 11.77 0.33 0.22
C THR A 255 10.26 0.25 0.38
N HIS A 256 9.70 -0.94 0.28
CA HIS A 256 8.27 -1.21 0.33
C HIS A 256 7.53 -0.29 -0.63
N MET A 257 7.76 -0.51 -1.93
CA MET A 257 7.08 0.23 -2.98
C MET A 257 5.59 -0.08 -2.94
N ASN A 258 4.78 0.90 -2.67
CA ASN A 258 3.34 0.71 -2.45
C ASN A 258 2.48 1.46 -3.46
N ASP A 259 3.13 2.11 -4.43
CA ASP A 259 2.43 2.70 -5.55
C ASP A 259 3.34 2.90 -6.76
N VAL A 260 2.75 2.76 -7.95
CA VAL A 260 3.33 3.09 -9.26
C VAL A 260 2.24 3.79 -10.06
N GLU A 261 2.51 5.00 -10.53
CA GLU A 261 1.59 5.80 -11.34
C GLU A 261 2.32 6.40 -12.55
N ILE A 262 1.63 6.49 -13.66
CA ILE A 262 2.15 7.02 -14.91
C ILE A 262 1.49 8.36 -15.23
N LEU A 263 2.29 9.36 -15.56
CA LEU A 263 1.74 10.65 -15.99
C LEU A 263 1.10 10.51 -17.38
N ASP A 264 -0.20 10.62 -17.42
CA ASP A 264 -0.98 10.58 -18.65
C ASP A 264 -0.74 11.82 -19.54
N ALA A 265 -0.92 11.64 -20.83
CA ALA A 265 -0.66 12.70 -21.81
C ALA A 265 -1.59 13.91 -21.67
N ASP A 266 -2.82 13.71 -21.22
CA ASP A 266 -3.81 14.77 -21.04
C ASP A 266 -3.51 15.67 -19.83
N MET A 267 -2.76 15.18 -18.83
CA MET A 267 -2.32 15.95 -17.67
C MET A 267 -0.90 16.54 -17.81
N ALA A 268 -0.09 16.01 -18.75
CA ALA A 268 1.34 16.35 -18.82
C ALA A 268 1.63 17.84 -19.04
N ASP A 269 0.78 18.55 -19.79
CA ASP A 269 0.93 19.99 -20.06
C ASP A 269 0.79 20.86 -18.81
N ALA A 270 0.19 20.35 -17.73
CA ALA A 270 0.10 21.05 -16.44
C ALA A 270 1.44 21.07 -15.68
N PHE A 271 2.38 20.20 -16.03
CA PHE A 271 3.65 20.03 -15.33
C PHE A 271 4.83 20.59 -16.14
N SER A 272 5.51 21.59 -15.59
CA SER A 272 6.68 22.16 -16.26
C SER A 272 7.94 21.28 -16.19
N MET A 273 7.98 20.30 -15.28
CA MET A 273 9.13 19.45 -14.99
C MET A 273 8.98 18.03 -15.52
N PHE A 274 7.76 17.60 -15.80
CA PHE A 274 7.44 16.23 -16.17
C PHE A 274 6.87 16.14 -17.56
N SER A 275 6.83 14.94 -18.10
CA SER A 275 6.34 14.65 -19.45
C SER A 275 5.47 13.40 -19.42
N ALA A 276 4.56 13.26 -20.36
CA ALA A 276 3.76 12.06 -20.52
C ALA A 276 4.63 10.79 -20.52
N GLY A 277 4.22 9.80 -19.74
CA GLY A 277 4.94 8.55 -19.53
C GLY A 277 6.02 8.61 -18.44
N ASP A 278 6.22 9.72 -17.73
CA ASP A 278 7.05 9.75 -16.53
C ASP A 278 6.40 8.88 -15.44
N ILE A 279 7.24 8.23 -14.65
CA ILE A 279 6.82 7.20 -13.69
C ILE A 279 7.00 7.73 -12.28
N MET A 280 5.92 7.83 -11.52
CA MET A 280 5.95 8.13 -10.09
C MET A 280 5.88 6.84 -9.28
N ILE A 281 6.69 6.73 -8.25
CA ILE A 281 6.63 5.63 -7.27
C ILE A 281 6.61 6.14 -5.84
N SER A 282 5.93 5.42 -4.99
CA SER A 282 5.90 5.64 -3.54
C SER A 282 6.67 4.56 -2.82
N LEU A 283 7.69 4.97 -2.06
CA LEU A 283 8.57 4.12 -1.26
C LEU A 283 8.26 4.32 0.23
N ARG A 284 7.35 3.48 0.76
CA ARG A 284 6.75 3.63 2.09
C ARG A 284 7.80 3.67 3.21
N HIS A 285 8.69 2.69 3.26
CA HIS A 285 9.68 2.57 4.34
C HIS A 285 10.73 3.68 4.32
N LEU A 286 10.88 4.38 3.20
CA LEU A 286 11.76 5.54 3.06
C LEU A 286 11.02 6.87 3.27
N SER A 287 9.68 6.84 3.37
CA SER A 287 8.83 8.03 3.36
C SER A 287 9.20 8.94 2.18
N LEU A 288 9.24 8.36 0.98
CA LEU A 288 9.82 8.96 -0.21
C LEU A 288 8.93 8.72 -1.42
N VAL A 289 8.63 9.77 -2.17
CA VAL A 289 8.05 9.72 -3.52
C VAL A 289 9.12 10.12 -4.51
N VAL A 290 9.25 9.37 -5.62
CA VAL A 290 10.26 9.59 -6.66
C VAL A 290 9.58 9.60 -8.02
N ILE A 291 9.99 10.51 -8.90
CA ILE A 291 9.55 10.54 -10.31
C ILE A 291 10.75 10.29 -11.20
N PHE A 292 10.63 9.28 -12.04
CA PHE A 292 11.59 8.91 -13.05
C PHE A 292 11.17 9.40 -14.43
N ASP A 293 12.12 9.77 -15.26
CA ASP A 293 11.90 9.94 -16.68
C ASP A 293 11.46 8.61 -17.31
N GLY A 294 10.34 8.62 -18.00
CA GLY A 294 9.71 7.43 -18.56
C GLY A 294 10.57 6.68 -19.59
N LYS A 295 11.61 7.32 -20.16
CA LYS A 295 12.47 6.74 -21.21
C LYS A 295 13.89 6.47 -20.71
N THR A 296 14.51 7.46 -20.04
CA THR A 296 15.92 7.35 -19.59
C THR A 296 16.05 6.66 -18.24
N ARG A 297 14.96 6.61 -17.47
CA ARG A 297 14.91 6.11 -16.08
C ARG A 297 15.76 6.96 -15.11
N GLU A 298 16.18 8.16 -15.51
CA GLU A 298 16.81 9.12 -14.61
C GLU A 298 15.77 9.73 -13.67
N ILE A 299 16.19 10.01 -12.43
CA ILE A 299 15.32 10.66 -11.46
C ILE A 299 15.17 12.14 -11.82
N LYS A 300 13.95 12.57 -12.08
CA LYS A 300 13.60 13.98 -12.34
C LYS A 300 13.26 14.73 -11.05
N TRP A 301 12.66 14.03 -10.09
CA TRP A 301 12.15 14.67 -8.88
C TRP A 301 12.02 13.67 -7.73
N HIS A 302 12.06 14.19 -6.50
CA HIS A 302 11.73 13.42 -5.31
C HIS A 302 11.15 14.34 -4.22
N PHE A 303 10.34 13.73 -3.34
CA PHE A 303 9.80 14.40 -2.16
C PHE A 303 9.80 13.44 -0.97
N ARG A 304 10.25 13.91 0.20
CA ARG A 304 10.44 13.03 1.35
C ARG A 304 9.82 13.57 2.64
N HIS A 305 9.88 14.84 2.89
CA HIS A 305 9.47 15.42 4.15
C HIS A 305 8.32 16.42 3.93
N PRO A 306 7.23 16.42 4.71
CA PRO A 306 7.10 15.86 6.08
C PRO A 306 6.30 14.54 6.18
N MET A 307 6.31 13.69 5.17
CA MET A 307 5.52 12.46 5.12
C MET A 307 6.05 11.38 6.07
N ILE A 308 5.16 10.49 6.52
CA ILE A 308 5.51 9.26 7.25
C ILE A 308 4.67 8.12 6.69
N HIS A 309 5.34 7.15 6.03
CA HIS A 309 4.75 5.92 5.49
C HIS A 309 3.57 6.17 4.55
N GLN A 310 3.73 7.12 3.63
CA GLN A 310 2.71 7.55 2.67
C GLN A 310 2.29 6.42 1.71
N HIS A 311 1.11 6.61 1.10
CA HIS A 311 0.54 5.81 0.02
C HIS A 311 0.03 6.75 -1.07
N ASP A 312 -0.33 6.19 -2.22
CA ASP A 312 -1.20 6.75 -3.26
C ASP A 312 -0.86 8.22 -3.61
N PRO A 313 0.34 8.52 -4.12
CA PRO A 313 0.63 9.84 -4.68
C PRO A 313 0.07 9.93 -6.09
N ASP A 314 -0.82 10.89 -6.36
CA ASP A 314 -1.45 11.12 -7.66
C ASP A 314 -0.91 12.38 -8.33
N PHE A 315 -0.72 12.33 -9.67
CA PHE A 315 -0.64 13.52 -10.50
C PHE A 315 -2.02 14.16 -10.63
N GLU A 316 -2.12 15.47 -10.48
CA GLU A 316 -3.38 16.18 -10.70
C GLU A 316 -3.30 17.17 -11.86
N ALA A 317 -4.40 17.32 -12.58
CA ALA A 317 -4.50 18.15 -13.79
C ALA A 317 -4.22 19.66 -13.55
N ASP A 318 -4.10 20.10 -12.31
CA ASP A 318 -3.71 21.46 -11.94
C ASP A 318 -2.19 21.64 -11.75
N GLY A 319 -1.40 20.59 -12.03
CA GLY A 319 0.06 20.59 -11.95
C GLY A 319 0.64 20.35 -10.57
N HIS A 320 -0.15 19.84 -9.64
CA HIS A 320 0.29 19.43 -8.30
C HIS A 320 0.34 17.91 -8.18
N ILE A 321 1.02 17.45 -7.15
CA ILE A 321 1.00 16.06 -6.70
C ILE A 321 0.24 16.01 -5.38
N VAL A 322 -0.75 15.13 -5.28
CA VAL A 322 -1.45 14.91 -4.02
C VAL A 322 -1.04 13.55 -3.45
N ILE A 323 -0.77 13.50 -2.15
CA ILE A 323 -0.17 12.34 -1.48
C ILE A 323 -1.01 11.97 -0.26
N PHE A 324 -1.35 10.71 -0.14
CA PHE A 324 -1.98 10.15 1.05
C PHE A 324 -0.92 9.89 2.12
N ASP A 325 -0.74 10.83 3.04
CA ASP A 325 0.28 10.77 4.09
C ASP A 325 -0.32 10.12 5.35
N ASN A 326 -0.01 8.88 5.59
CA ASN A 326 -0.57 8.08 6.68
C ASN A 326 -0.23 8.63 8.06
N GLN A 327 0.90 9.31 8.21
CA GLN A 327 1.40 9.77 9.52
C GLN A 327 1.44 8.64 10.55
N ASP A 328 1.90 7.44 10.10
CA ASP A 328 1.99 6.26 10.97
C ASP A 328 2.83 6.58 12.21
N ASP A 329 2.17 6.65 13.34
CA ASP A 329 2.77 6.95 14.65
C ASP A 329 2.80 5.72 15.57
N THR A 330 2.54 4.55 15.01
CA THR A 330 2.46 3.25 15.70
C THR A 330 1.31 3.13 16.73
N THR A 331 0.48 4.16 16.89
CA THR A 331 -0.73 4.08 17.71
C THR A 331 -1.90 3.50 16.92
N LEU A 332 -2.99 3.14 17.61
CA LEU A 332 -4.20 2.63 16.95
C LEU A 332 -5.08 3.73 16.36
N ASP A 333 -4.87 4.98 16.78
CA ASP A 333 -5.75 6.10 16.49
C ASP A 333 -5.06 7.34 15.91
N GLY A 334 -3.74 7.28 15.68
CA GLY A 334 -2.98 8.40 15.12
C GLY A 334 -2.82 9.60 16.05
N SER A 335 -3.01 9.38 17.37
CA SER A 335 -3.10 10.47 18.34
C SER A 335 -1.77 11.17 18.61
N LEU A 336 -0.63 10.54 18.26
CA LEU A 336 0.70 11.07 18.56
C LEU A 336 1.15 12.14 17.55
N PHE A 337 0.92 11.92 16.25
CA PHE A 337 1.37 12.83 15.16
C PHE A 337 0.24 13.62 14.51
N GLY A 338 -1.02 13.33 14.85
CA GLY A 338 -2.15 14.15 14.43
C GLY A 338 -2.92 13.63 13.22
N HIS A 339 -2.90 12.34 13.01
CA HIS A 339 -3.72 11.62 12.04
C HIS A 339 -3.21 11.65 10.58
N THR A 340 -3.79 10.79 9.77
CA THR A 340 -3.60 10.74 8.30
C THR A 340 -4.09 12.03 7.65
N ARG A 341 -3.44 12.43 6.56
CA ARG A 341 -3.79 13.65 5.82
C ARG A 341 -3.51 13.51 4.32
N LEU A 342 -4.18 14.32 3.52
CA LEU A 342 -3.85 14.51 2.12
C LEU A 342 -2.97 15.76 1.98
N LEU A 343 -1.80 15.60 1.40
CA LEU A 343 -0.84 16.67 1.12
C LEU A 343 -0.90 17.02 -0.36
N LYS A 344 -1.16 18.29 -0.68
CA LYS A 344 -1.00 18.83 -2.02
C LYS A 344 0.36 19.51 -2.12
N VAL A 345 1.19 19.03 -3.04
CA VAL A 345 2.59 19.45 -3.20
C VAL A 345 2.77 20.13 -4.54
N ASP A 346 3.30 21.35 -4.55
CA ASP A 346 3.82 21.99 -5.74
C ASP A 346 5.18 21.38 -6.09
N PRO A 347 5.34 20.68 -7.22
CA PRO A 347 6.58 19.98 -7.55
C PRO A 347 7.76 20.92 -7.83
N VAL A 348 7.51 22.18 -8.26
CA VAL A 348 8.55 23.15 -8.56
C VAL A 348 9.15 23.73 -7.29
N THR A 349 8.31 24.16 -6.37
CA THR A 349 8.76 24.82 -5.13
C THR A 349 8.95 23.85 -3.98
N LYS A 350 8.39 22.65 -4.07
CA LYS A 350 8.28 21.65 -3.00
C LYS A 350 7.54 22.15 -1.75
N GLN A 351 6.76 23.23 -1.90
CA GLN A 351 5.83 23.67 -0.87
C GLN A 351 4.60 22.76 -0.87
N TYR A 352 3.99 22.60 0.28
CA TYR A 352 2.81 21.76 0.44
C TYR A 352 1.76 22.44 1.31
N GLU A 353 0.51 22.01 1.10
CA GLU A 353 -0.62 22.33 1.97
C GLU A 353 -1.39 21.05 2.32
N VAL A 354 -2.15 21.11 3.43
CA VAL A 354 -3.01 19.99 3.84
C VAL A 354 -4.39 20.24 3.28
N LEU A 355 -4.82 19.39 2.34
CA LEU A 355 -6.17 19.43 1.78
C LEU A 355 -7.22 18.83 2.71
N TYR A 356 -6.88 17.70 3.33
CA TYR A 356 -7.78 17.00 4.24
C TYR A 356 -6.97 16.36 5.38
N PRO A 357 -7.45 16.39 6.64
CA PRO A 357 -8.67 17.02 7.12
C PRO A 357 -8.66 18.55 6.98
N ALA A 358 -9.74 19.10 6.44
CA ALA A 358 -9.88 20.56 6.34
C ALA A 358 -10.22 21.20 7.71
N ARG A 359 -10.71 20.40 8.66
CA ARG A 359 -11.10 20.83 10.01
C ARG A 359 -10.62 19.84 11.06
N LYS A 360 -10.32 20.32 12.27
CA LYS A 360 -9.78 19.51 13.38
C LYS A 360 -10.69 18.39 13.89
N ASN A 361 -12.00 18.45 13.60
CA ASN A 361 -12.98 17.45 14.05
C ASN A 361 -13.33 16.40 12.99
N GLN A 362 -12.50 16.25 11.98
CA GLN A 362 -12.66 15.28 10.89
C GLN A 362 -11.60 14.20 11.03
N PRO A 363 -11.78 13.20 11.89
CA PRO A 363 -10.78 12.17 12.08
C PRO A 363 -10.62 11.33 10.80
N LEU A 364 -9.37 11.17 10.38
CA LEU A 364 -8.94 10.26 9.33
C LEU A 364 -7.67 9.60 9.81
N TYR A 365 -7.69 8.30 10.02
CA TYR A 365 -6.47 7.59 10.37
C TYR A 365 -6.50 6.15 9.90
N THR A 366 -5.59 5.85 9.01
CA THR A 366 -5.20 4.49 8.69
C THR A 366 -3.68 4.40 8.78
N LYS A 367 -3.20 3.45 9.56
CA LYS A 367 -1.78 3.24 9.78
C LYS A 367 -1.07 2.82 8.51
N GLU A 368 -1.73 1.98 7.72
CA GLU A 368 -1.26 1.41 6.46
C GLU A 368 -2.41 1.43 5.46
N GLY A 369 -2.09 1.30 4.17
CA GLY A 369 -3.09 1.41 3.11
C GLY A 369 -3.72 2.80 3.04
N GLY A 370 -4.76 2.90 2.25
CA GLY A 370 -5.48 4.13 2.00
C GLY A 370 -5.22 4.66 0.60
N LYS A 371 -6.26 5.29 0.07
CA LYS A 371 -6.29 5.81 -1.30
C LYS A 371 -7.12 7.08 -1.36
N HIS A 372 -6.84 7.91 -2.35
CA HIS A 372 -7.69 9.05 -2.66
C HIS A 372 -7.96 9.14 -4.17
N GLN A 373 -8.97 9.89 -4.54
CA GLN A 373 -9.31 10.18 -5.94
C GLN A 373 -9.94 11.57 -6.03
N LEU A 374 -9.42 12.43 -6.89
CA LEU A 374 -10.09 13.68 -7.25
C LEU A 374 -11.27 13.34 -8.18
N LEU A 375 -12.48 13.72 -7.79
CA LEU A 375 -13.68 13.46 -8.57
C LEU A 375 -14.00 14.60 -9.52
N PRO A 376 -14.73 14.35 -10.64
CA PRO A 376 -15.07 15.38 -11.64
C PRO A 376 -15.81 16.60 -11.10
N ASN A 377 -16.57 16.47 -10.01
CA ASN A 377 -17.26 17.58 -9.35
C ASN A 377 -16.35 18.40 -8.39
N GLY A 378 -15.06 18.05 -8.30
CA GLY A 378 -14.09 18.66 -7.41
C GLY A 378 -14.05 18.09 -5.98
N ASN A 379 -14.92 17.16 -5.63
CA ASN A 379 -14.86 16.42 -4.38
C ASN A 379 -13.70 15.42 -4.39
N ARG A 380 -13.39 14.87 -3.21
CA ARG A 380 -12.42 13.78 -3.08
C ARG A 380 -13.08 12.54 -2.49
N LEU A 381 -12.88 11.42 -3.17
CA LEU A 381 -13.14 10.11 -2.58
C LEU A 381 -11.90 9.70 -1.79
N ILE A 382 -12.09 9.22 -0.56
CA ILE A 382 -11.00 8.84 0.34
C ILE A 382 -11.28 7.45 0.87
N THR A 383 -10.34 6.54 0.73
CA THR A 383 -10.38 5.21 1.33
C THR A 383 -9.59 5.22 2.64
N GLU A 384 -10.25 5.04 3.75
CA GLU A 384 -9.64 4.86 5.07
C GLU A 384 -9.57 3.36 5.36
N ALA A 385 -8.43 2.74 5.02
CA ALA A 385 -8.31 1.29 4.88
C ALA A 385 -8.66 0.53 6.18
N HIS A 386 -7.91 0.72 7.25
CA HIS A 386 -8.05 -0.07 8.48
C HIS A 386 -9.44 -0.01 9.11
N PRO A 387 -10.11 1.14 9.21
CA PRO A 387 -11.47 1.16 9.75
C PRO A 387 -12.55 0.73 8.74
N GLY A 388 -12.17 0.35 7.53
CA GLY A 388 -13.08 -0.17 6.52
C GLY A 388 -14.08 0.87 6.01
N ARG A 389 -13.61 2.09 5.71
CA ARG A 389 -14.46 3.22 5.33
C ARG A 389 -14.04 3.83 3.99
N VAL A 390 -15.03 4.15 3.15
CA VAL A 390 -14.84 5.01 1.97
C VAL A 390 -15.74 6.22 2.12
N LEU A 391 -15.19 7.42 1.95
CA LEU A 391 -15.95 8.66 2.11
C LEU A 391 -15.66 9.63 0.98
N GLU A 392 -16.69 10.41 0.59
CA GLU A 392 -16.56 11.53 -0.34
C GLU A 392 -16.70 12.83 0.44
N VAL A 393 -15.74 13.74 0.22
CA VAL A 393 -15.70 15.04 0.90
C VAL A 393 -15.60 16.18 -0.12
N THR A 394 -16.26 17.30 0.18
CA THR A 394 -16.11 18.53 -0.61
C THR A 394 -14.75 19.19 -0.38
N PRO A 395 -14.33 20.17 -1.20
CA PRO A 395 -13.12 20.94 -0.96
C PRO A 395 -13.08 21.64 0.41
N GLU A 396 -14.26 21.98 0.97
CA GLU A 396 -14.40 22.56 2.31
C GLU A 396 -14.36 21.51 3.43
N GLY A 397 -14.24 20.23 3.06
CA GLY A 397 -14.15 19.09 3.95
C GLY A 397 -15.51 18.61 4.48
N GLU A 398 -16.63 18.95 3.84
CA GLU A 398 -17.94 18.40 4.21
C GLU A 398 -18.08 16.98 3.65
N THR A 399 -18.46 16.02 4.50
CA THR A 399 -18.72 14.64 4.07
C THR A 399 -20.11 14.57 3.42
N VAL A 400 -20.14 14.26 2.13
CA VAL A 400 -21.36 14.18 1.33
C VAL A 400 -21.79 12.76 0.98
N TRP A 401 -20.87 11.81 1.07
CA TRP A 401 -21.15 10.39 1.01
C TRP A 401 -20.20 9.64 1.94
N ASN A 402 -20.69 8.62 2.61
CA ASN A 402 -19.91 7.79 3.52
C ASN A 402 -20.43 6.37 3.54
N TRP A 403 -19.56 5.43 3.22
CA TRP A 403 -19.85 4.01 3.27
C TRP A 403 -18.87 3.32 4.23
N ILE A 404 -19.40 2.40 5.04
CA ILE A 404 -18.62 1.62 6.01
C ILE A 404 -18.87 0.14 5.74
N ILE A 405 -17.82 -0.65 5.67
CA ILE A 405 -17.95 -2.10 5.50
C ILE A 405 -18.71 -2.73 6.67
N GLY A 406 -19.44 -3.80 6.39
CA GLY A 406 -20.16 -4.55 7.41
C GLY A 406 -19.24 -5.11 8.49
N ARG A 407 -19.73 -5.19 9.70
CA ARG A 407 -18.99 -5.76 10.83
C ARG A 407 -18.78 -7.25 10.65
N THR A 408 -17.63 -7.70 11.09
CA THR A 408 -17.31 -9.12 11.23
C THR A 408 -17.57 -9.59 12.65
N GLU A 409 -17.01 -10.69 13.10
CA GLU A 409 -17.20 -11.20 14.44
C GLU A 409 -16.81 -10.19 15.54
N GLY A 410 -17.66 -10.00 16.51
CA GLY A 410 -17.44 -9.07 17.62
C GLY A 410 -17.56 -7.60 17.17
N ASN A 411 -16.60 -6.75 17.57
CA ASN A 411 -16.54 -5.33 17.18
C ASN A 411 -15.37 -5.08 16.24
N THR A 412 -15.31 -5.84 15.14
CA THR A 412 -14.23 -5.77 14.16
C THR A 412 -14.80 -5.55 12.75
N VAL A 413 -13.95 -5.08 11.86
CA VAL A 413 -14.21 -4.88 10.44
C VAL A 413 -13.01 -5.38 9.63
N ALA A 414 -13.25 -5.83 8.40
CA ALA A 414 -12.18 -6.02 7.44
C ALA A 414 -11.72 -4.65 6.91
N GLU A 415 -10.45 -4.52 6.58
CA GLU A 415 -9.95 -3.32 5.92
C GLU A 415 -10.45 -3.24 4.47
N VAL A 416 -10.58 -2.02 3.97
CA VAL A 416 -10.92 -1.73 2.58
C VAL A 416 -9.67 -1.23 1.87
N LEU A 417 -9.23 -1.96 0.85
CA LEU A 417 -7.95 -1.73 0.17
C LEU A 417 -8.09 -0.84 -1.04
N GLU A 418 -9.27 -0.85 -1.66
CA GLU A 418 -9.58 -0.06 -2.85
C GLU A 418 -10.92 0.65 -2.65
N GLY A 419 -10.99 1.90 -3.09
CA GLY A 419 -12.23 2.68 -3.17
C GLY A 419 -12.12 3.63 -4.34
N THR A 420 -12.57 3.23 -5.53
CA THR A 420 -12.48 4.03 -6.76
C THR A 420 -13.86 4.27 -7.35
N ARG A 421 -14.20 5.53 -7.62
CA ARG A 421 -15.46 5.95 -8.23
C ARG A 421 -15.33 6.03 -9.75
N TYR A 422 -16.17 5.29 -10.44
CA TYR A 422 -16.30 5.31 -11.90
C TYR A 422 -17.61 5.99 -12.30
N PRO A 423 -17.69 6.63 -13.50
CA PRO A 423 -18.94 7.16 -14.04
C PRO A 423 -20.04 6.08 -14.11
N SER A 424 -21.30 6.47 -13.99
CA SER A 424 -22.41 5.52 -14.00
C SER A 424 -22.54 4.74 -15.32
N ASP A 425 -22.01 5.29 -16.41
CA ASP A 425 -22.00 4.73 -17.75
C ASP A 425 -20.64 4.14 -18.16
N TYR A 426 -19.73 3.97 -17.20
CA TYR A 426 -18.37 3.45 -17.44
C TYR A 426 -18.38 2.04 -18.02
N LEU A 427 -19.29 1.21 -17.54
CA LEU A 427 -19.39 -0.19 -17.95
C LEU A 427 -20.46 -0.36 -19.04
N ASN A 428 -20.17 -1.19 -20.02
CA ASN A 428 -21.18 -1.67 -20.94
C ASN A 428 -22.02 -2.77 -20.24
N PRO A 429 -23.34 -2.55 -20.01
CA PRO A 429 -24.18 -3.53 -19.33
C PRO A 429 -24.24 -4.91 -20.00
N GLU A 430 -24.04 -4.96 -21.33
CA GLU A 430 -24.04 -6.23 -22.07
C GLU A 430 -22.88 -7.14 -21.66
N ASN A 431 -21.75 -6.55 -21.28
CA ASN A 431 -20.56 -7.31 -20.86
C ASN A 431 -20.66 -7.83 -19.45
N MET A 432 -21.61 -7.31 -18.65
CA MET A 432 -21.84 -7.70 -17.27
C MET A 432 -22.85 -8.85 -17.12
N ASN A 433 -23.47 -9.27 -18.23
CA ASN A 433 -24.43 -10.36 -18.24
C ASN A 433 -23.72 -11.71 -18.34
N CYS A 434 -23.49 -12.33 -17.20
CA CYS A 434 -22.95 -13.67 -17.14
C CYS A 434 -24.04 -14.72 -17.42
N ALA A 435 -23.78 -15.69 -18.27
CA ALA A 435 -24.67 -16.82 -18.43
C ALA A 435 -24.73 -17.57 -17.09
N ILE A 436 -25.91 -17.74 -16.57
CA ILE A 436 -26.15 -18.64 -15.43
C ILE A 436 -26.16 -20.05 -16.02
N ASP A 437 -25.06 -20.79 -15.87
CA ASP A 437 -24.99 -22.21 -16.18
C ASP A 437 -25.79 -23.05 -15.17
#